data_89be2877c38c288393763665f3b4cc29
#
_entry.id   89be2877c38c288393763665f3b4cc29
#
_cell.length_a   1.000
_cell.length_b   1.000
_cell.length_c   1.000
_cell.angle_alpha   90.00
_cell.angle_beta   90.00
_cell.angle_gamma   90.00
#
_symmetry.space_group_name_H-M   'P 1'
#
loop_
_entity.id
_entity.type
_entity.pdbx_description
1 polymer ?
#
loop_
_entity_poly.entity_id
_entity_poly.type
_entity_poly.pdbx_seq_one_letter_code
_entity_poly.pdbx_strand_id
1 'polypeptide(L)'
;MNQHKFAFRVGVLVLLIAVMAGVFSVRLHNVQITQAAEQDPTPSGSVTYHTRVTAARGEILDRNGNVLVGNRASYNLVIVREVLMSADAPNENLRRLVDLCSELGLEYTDHFPVTQEKPYAYVDSGSSLWDGYFRTFLTERGWDTDVSAPQLIRWLKEIYHLPADWTEEECRRVISLRYELDLRRYIGTLDTYVLMTDVDALSLAAITELNIPGLNVETSSVRQYLSLIHISEPTRRR
;
A
#
# COMPACT_ATOMS: atom_id res chain seq x y z
N MET A 1 -49.58 -1.96 -57.25
CA MET A 1 -50.13 -2.38 -55.90
C MET A 1 -49.05 -2.67 -54.83
N ASN A 2 -47.76 -2.47 -55.08
CA ASN A 2 -46.67 -2.78 -54.15
C ASN A 2 -46.07 -1.58 -53.38
N GLN A 3 -46.27 -0.36 -53.87
CA GLN A 3 -45.66 0.82 -53.26
C GLN A 3 -46.21 1.18 -51.87
N HIS A 4 -47.54 1.05 -51.68
CA HIS A 4 -48.13 1.32 -50.39
C HIS A 4 -47.72 0.31 -49.29
N LYS A 5 -47.48 -0.97 -49.64
CA LYS A 5 -46.99 -1.98 -48.72
C LYS A 5 -45.51 -1.75 -48.38
N PHE A 6 -44.72 -1.25 -49.29
CA PHE A 6 -43.31 -0.89 -49.08
C PHE A 6 -43.23 0.34 -48.15
N ALA A 7 -43.95 1.41 -48.45
CA ALA A 7 -44.01 2.62 -47.63
C ALA A 7 -44.46 2.32 -46.20
N PHE A 8 -45.47 1.44 -46.03
CA PHE A 8 -45.93 1.02 -44.72
C PHE A 8 -44.83 0.26 -43.93
N ARG A 9 -44.11 -0.66 -44.58
CA ARG A 9 -43.01 -1.40 -43.94
C ARG A 9 -41.87 -0.47 -43.50
N VAL A 10 -41.48 0.47 -44.36
CA VAL A 10 -40.49 1.48 -44.05
C VAL A 10 -40.92 2.36 -42.89
N GLY A 11 -42.19 2.79 -42.87
CA GLY A 11 -42.76 3.58 -41.78
C GLY A 11 -42.71 2.84 -40.42
N VAL A 12 -43.08 1.55 -40.41
CA VAL A 12 -42.99 0.71 -39.22
C VAL A 12 -41.54 0.58 -38.72
N LEU A 13 -40.58 0.42 -39.66
CA LEU A 13 -39.16 0.30 -39.32
C LEU A 13 -38.59 1.59 -38.72
N VAL A 14 -38.94 2.74 -39.32
CA VAL A 14 -38.57 4.06 -38.79
C VAL A 14 -39.17 4.31 -37.40
N LEU A 15 -40.43 3.94 -37.20
CA LEU A 15 -41.10 4.04 -35.90
C LEU A 15 -40.37 3.19 -34.86
N LEU A 16 -39.97 1.97 -35.19
CA LEU A 16 -39.27 1.06 -34.31
C LEU A 16 -37.88 1.61 -33.90
N ILE A 17 -37.15 2.18 -34.86
CA ILE A 17 -35.87 2.85 -34.58
C ILE A 17 -36.07 4.07 -33.68
N ALA A 18 -37.09 4.88 -33.94
CA ALA A 18 -37.41 6.05 -33.13
C ALA A 18 -37.73 5.68 -31.67
N VAL A 19 -38.51 4.61 -31.47
CA VAL A 19 -38.81 4.08 -30.11
C VAL A 19 -37.54 3.59 -29.43
N MET A 20 -36.69 2.82 -30.12
CA MET A 20 -35.41 2.37 -29.57
C MET A 20 -34.51 3.55 -29.17
N ALA A 21 -34.37 4.55 -30.05
CA ALA A 21 -33.58 5.75 -29.76
C ALA A 21 -34.13 6.52 -28.55
N GLY A 22 -35.45 6.61 -28.41
CA GLY A 22 -36.08 7.21 -27.22
C GLY A 22 -35.75 6.48 -25.93
N VAL A 23 -35.87 5.16 -25.92
CA VAL A 23 -35.52 4.32 -24.74
C VAL A 23 -34.03 4.47 -24.39
N PHE A 24 -33.17 4.48 -25.41
CA PHE A 24 -31.72 4.68 -25.19
C PHE A 24 -31.42 6.06 -24.60
N SER A 25 -32.06 7.11 -25.11
CA SER A 25 -31.89 8.47 -24.61
C SER A 25 -32.32 8.62 -23.15
N VAL A 26 -33.45 8.03 -22.77
CA VAL A 26 -33.91 8.02 -21.37
C VAL A 26 -32.94 7.24 -20.47
N ARG A 27 -32.46 6.10 -20.93
CA ARG A 27 -31.46 5.31 -20.18
C ARG A 27 -30.15 6.08 -20.00
N LEU A 28 -29.66 6.70 -21.06
CA LEU A 28 -28.44 7.50 -21.04
C LEU A 28 -28.59 8.70 -20.10
N HIS A 29 -29.71 9.40 -20.13
CA HIS A 29 -30.01 10.50 -19.22
C HIS A 29 -30.01 10.05 -17.76
N ASN A 30 -30.64 8.92 -17.44
CA ASN A 30 -30.67 8.37 -16.08
C ASN A 30 -29.26 7.98 -15.61
N VAL A 31 -28.42 7.37 -16.46
CA VAL A 31 -27.07 6.99 -16.07
C VAL A 31 -26.16 8.22 -15.90
N GLN A 32 -26.26 9.19 -16.80
CA GLN A 32 -25.37 10.36 -16.79
C GLN A 32 -25.76 11.41 -15.73
N ILE A 33 -27.03 11.58 -15.43
CA ILE A 33 -27.48 12.67 -14.54
C ILE A 33 -27.84 12.13 -13.15
N THR A 34 -28.57 11.02 -13.06
CA THR A 34 -29.02 10.52 -11.75
C THR A 34 -27.91 9.78 -11.03
N GLN A 35 -27.09 8.99 -11.72
CA GLN A 35 -25.98 8.29 -11.09
C GLN A 35 -24.72 9.17 -10.96
N ALA A 36 -24.55 10.19 -11.82
CA ALA A 36 -23.48 11.17 -11.65
C ALA A 36 -23.71 12.12 -10.47
N ALA A 37 -24.95 12.32 -10.03
CA ALA A 37 -25.27 13.12 -8.85
C ALA A 37 -25.05 12.36 -7.53
N GLU A 38 -25.01 11.02 -7.57
CA GLU A 38 -24.66 10.17 -6.40
C GLU A 38 -23.16 9.89 -6.30
N GLN A 39 -22.41 10.11 -7.37
CA GLN A 39 -20.96 10.11 -7.31
C GLN A 39 -20.53 11.52 -6.92
N ASP A 40 -20.02 11.66 -5.69
CA ASP A 40 -19.29 12.86 -5.27
C ASP A 40 -18.37 13.30 -6.41
N PRO A 41 -18.30 14.63 -6.72
CA PRO A 41 -17.45 15.14 -7.77
C PRO A 41 -15.98 15.06 -7.34
N THR A 42 -15.49 13.85 -7.15
CA THR A 42 -14.06 13.61 -7.01
C THR A 42 -13.44 13.86 -8.38
N PRO A 43 -12.50 14.80 -8.51
CA PRO A 43 -11.80 15.02 -9.77
C PRO A 43 -11.26 13.69 -10.28
N SER A 44 -11.46 13.40 -11.55
CA SER A 44 -10.92 12.20 -12.19
C SER A 44 -9.45 12.05 -11.84
N GLY A 45 -9.12 11.07 -11.01
CA GLY A 45 -7.75 10.83 -10.55
C GLY A 45 -7.47 11.13 -9.07
N SER A 46 -8.44 11.63 -8.28
CA SER A 46 -8.21 11.72 -6.83
C SER A 46 -8.53 10.41 -6.16
N VAL A 47 -7.52 9.81 -5.54
CA VAL A 47 -7.68 8.66 -4.65
C VAL A 47 -7.79 9.21 -3.23
N THR A 48 -8.93 8.97 -2.57
CA THR A 48 -9.12 9.38 -1.18
C THR A 48 -8.56 8.31 -0.26
N TYR A 49 -7.57 8.66 0.55
CA TYR A 49 -7.04 7.77 1.58
C TYR A 49 -7.63 8.14 2.93
N HIS A 50 -7.99 7.15 3.69
CA HIS A 50 -8.29 7.30 5.09
C HIS A 50 -7.05 6.95 5.90
N THR A 51 -6.29 7.95 6.33
CA THR A 51 -5.17 7.76 7.24
C THR A 51 -5.65 7.90 8.68
N ARG A 52 -5.42 6.87 9.47
CA ARG A 52 -5.70 6.91 10.90
C ARG A 52 -4.52 7.52 11.64
N VAL A 53 -4.62 8.80 12.00
CA VAL A 53 -3.61 9.47 12.82
C VAL A 53 -3.83 9.13 14.29
N THR A 54 -2.89 8.41 14.88
CA THR A 54 -2.92 8.11 16.31
C THR A 54 -2.58 9.37 17.10
N ALA A 55 -3.45 9.79 18.01
CA ALA A 55 -3.19 10.93 18.87
C ALA A 55 -1.95 10.69 19.77
N ALA A 56 -1.15 11.74 19.97
CA ALA A 56 -0.03 11.69 20.92
C ALA A 56 -0.52 11.40 22.32
N ARG A 57 0.19 10.56 23.06
CA ARG A 57 -0.12 10.27 24.46
C ARG A 57 0.17 11.49 25.33
N GLY A 58 -0.58 11.66 26.43
CA GLY A 58 -0.32 12.70 27.42
C GLY A 58 1.09 12.61 28.01
N GLU A 59 1.65 13.72 28.44
CA GLU A 59 2.94 13.78 29.12
C GLU A 59 2.84 13.24 30.55
N ILE A 60 3.94 12.72 31.08
CA ILE A 60 4.06 12.37 32.48
C ILE A 60 4.98 13.39 33.15
N LEU A 61 4.46 14.07 34.16
CA LEU A 61 5.17 15.10 34.87
C LEU A 61 5.52 14.63 36.28
N ASP A 62 6.58 15.20 36.85
CA ASP A 62 6.88 15.06 38.28
C ASP A 62 5.98 15.98 39.11
N ARG A 63 6.09 15.93 40.45
CA ARG A 63 5.36 16.78 41.38
C ARG A 63 5.65 18.29 41.20
N ASN A 64 6.75 18.65 40.55
CA ASN A 64 7.18 20.02 40.33
C ASN A 64 6.79 20.53 38.93
N GLY A 65 6.15 19.67 38.08
CA GLY A 65 5.78 19.97 36.74
C GLY A 65 6.86 19.72 35.67
N ASN A 66 7.99 19.09 36.03
CA ASN A 66 9.00 18.74 35.04
C ASN A 66 8.57 17.52 34.26
N VAL A 67 8.78 17.55 32.93
CA VAL A 67 8.44 16.44 32.06
C VAL A 67 9.39 15.28 32.25
N LEU A 68 8.88 14.14 32.74
CA LEU A 68 9.61 12.88 32.85
C LEU A 68 9.51 12.06 31.56
N VAL A 69 8.33 12.06 30.98
CA VAL A 69 8.06 11.36 29.73
C VAL A 69 7.21 12.27 28.84
N GLY A 70 7.76 12.62 27.72
CA GLY A 70 7.11 13.45 26.70
C GLY A 70 6.93 12.70 25.38
N ASN A 71 6.60 13.45 24.36
CA ASN A 71 6.55 12.97 22.98
C ASN A 71 7.44 13.86 22.11
N ARG A 72 8.14 13.27 21.17
CA ARG A 72 8.81 14.00 20.10
C ARG A 72 8.11 13.78 18.77
N ALA A 73 8.16 14.74 17.90
CA ALA A 73 7.72 14.59 16.53
C ALA A 73 8.57 13.52 15.83
N SER A 74 7.93 12.72 15.02
CA SER A 74 8.50 11.64 14.25
C SER A 74 7.86 11.59 12.88
N TYR A 75 8.51 10.96 11.94
CA TYR A 75 8.01 10.79 10.57
C TYR A 75 7.98 9.32 10.23
N ASN A 76 6.86 8.89 9.68
CA ASN A 76 6.71 7.57 9.10
C ASN A 76 6.71 7.69 7.58
N LEU A 77 7.33 6.75 6.92
CA LEU A 77 7.30 6.65 5.47
C LEU A 77 6.29 5.58 5.08
N VAL A 78 5.30 5.96 4.29
CA VAL A 78 4.20 5.08 3.89
C VAL A 78 4.12 4.97 2.38
N ILE A 79 3.73 3.79 1.88
CA ILE A 79 3.53 3.55 0.46
C ILE A 79 2.06 3.34 0.17
N VAL A 80 1.53 4.17 -0.72
CA VAL A 80 0.18 4.03 -1.25
C VAL A 80 0.24 3.19 -2.52
N ARG A 81 -0.24 1.95 -2.40
CA ARG A 81 -0.16 0.94 -3.45
C ARG A 81 -0.73 1.39 -4.78
N GLU A 82 -1.93 1.96 -4.77
CA GLU A 82 -2.67 2.32 -5.99
C GLU A 82 -1.92 3.35 -6.83
N VAL A 83 -1.31 4.33 -6.18
CA VAL A 83 -0.53 5.38 -6.84
C VAL A 83 0.79 4.81 -7.37
N LEU A 84 1.49 4.03 -6.55
CA LEU A 84 2.76 3.43 -6.96
C LEU A 84 2.58 2.45 -8.13
N MET A 85 1.53 1.61 -8.09
CA MET A 85 1.29 0.61 -9.14
C MET A 85 0.76 1.21 -10.45
N SER A 86 0.17 2.39 -10.42
CA SER A 86 -0.25 3.13 -11.62
C SER A 86 0.84 4.01 -12.23
N ALA A 87 1.96 4.14 -11.55
CA ALA A 87 3.11 4.92 -12.04
C ALA A 87 3.89 4.16 -13.12
N ASP A 88 4.69 4.91 -13.89
CA ASP A 88 5.65 4.33 -14.81
C ASP A 88 6.72 3.55 -14.03
N ALA A 89 7.05 2.34 -14.49
CA ALA A 89 8.09 1.48 -13.94
C ALA A 89 8.05 1.26 -12.40
N PRO A 90 6.96 0.73 -11.83
CA PRO A 90 6.81 0.61 -10.38
C PRO A 90 7.87 -0.26 -9.70
N ASN A 91 8.35 -1.30 -10.37
CA ASN A 91 9.42 -2.16 -9.84
C ASN A 91 10.76 -1.42 -9.74
N GLU A 92 11.08 -0.59 -10.73
CA GLU A 92 12.30 0.22 -10.72
C GLU A 92 12.24 1.29 -9.61
N ASN A 93 11.08 1.89 -9.39
CA ASN A 93 10.86 2.81 -8.28
C ASN A 93 11.11 2.13 -6.93
N LEU A 94 10.60 0.90 -6.76
CA LEU A 94 10.84 0.11 -5.55
C LEU A 94 12.32 -0.26 -5.41
N ARG A 95 12.99 -0.64 -6.50
CA ARG A 95 14.42 -0.96 -6.48
C ARG A 95 15.24 0.25 -6.01
N ARG A 96 15.04 1.41 -6.63
CA ARG A 96 15.72 2.65 -6.23
C ARG A 96 15.50 2.99 -4.76
N LEU A 97 14.31 2.75 -4.25
CA LEU A 97 13.97 2.97 -2.85
C LEU A 97 14.77 2.04 -1.91
N VAL A 98 14.77 0.73 -2.18
CA VAL A 98 15.48 -0.21 -1.31
C VAL A 98 17.01 -0.12 -1.44
N ASP A 99 17.51 0.27 -2.60
CA ASP A 99 18.94 0.53 -2.79
C ASP A 99 19.38 1.73 -1.94
N LEU A 100 18.64 2.84 -1.96
CA LEU A 100 18.90 3.99 -1.10
C LEU A 100 18.77 3.63 0.39
N CYS A 101 17.77 2.85 0.78
CA CYS A 101 17.66 2.37 2.17
C CYS A 101 18.91 1.56 2.58
N SER A 102 19.39 0.69 1.70
CA SER A 102 20.60 -0.10 1.93
C SER A 102 21.86 0.78 2.06
N GLU A 103 22.01 1.79 1.19
CA GLU A 103 23.12 2.75 1.23
C GLU A 103 23.14 3.58 2.52
N LEU A 104 21.96 3.96 3.00
CA LEU A 104 21.80 4.72 4.25
C LEU A 104 21.79 3.83 5.51
N GLY A 105 21.83 2.51 5.36
CA GLY A 105 21.75 1.56 6.47
C GLY A 105 20.39 1.59 7.19
N LEU A 106 19.32 1.91 6.47
CA LEU A 106 17.98 2.00 7.00
C LEU A 106 17.26 0.64 6.90
N GLU A 107 16.69 0.21 8.02
CA GLU A 107 15.83 -0.96 8.06
C GLU A 107 14.40 -0.58 7.68
N TYR A 108 13.75 -1.42 6.88
CA TYR A 108 12.34 -1.27 6.53
C TYR A 108 11.53 -2.49 6.91
N THR A 109 10.23 -2.31 7.03
CA THR A 109 9.29 -3.37 7.41
C THR A 109 9.21 -4.43 6.32
N ASP A 110 9.62 -5.66 6.61
CA ASP A 110 9.58 -6.82 5.72
C ASP A 110 8.99 -8.02 6.48
N HIS A 111 7.75 -8.39 6.18
CA HIS A 111 7.10 -9.59 6.74
C HIS A 111 7.06 -10.75 5.72
N PHE A 112 7.80 -10.65 4.62
CA PHE A 112 7.88 -11.74 3.67
C PHE A 112 8.67 -12.91 4.27
N PRO A 113 8.05 -14.09 4.49
CA PRO A 113 8.61 -15.14 5.33
C PRO A 113 9.67 -15.99 4.61
N VAL A 114 10.59 -15.35 3.88
CA VAL A 114 11.70 -16.02 3.19
C VAL A 114 12.99 -15.27 3.51
N THR A 115 14.10 -15.99 3.68
CA THR A 115 15.43 -15.42 3.92
C THR A 115 15.79 -14.36 2.86
N GLN A 116 16.54 -13.34 3.25
CA GLN A 116 17.00 -12.30 2.31
C GLN A 116 18.09 -12.80 1.38
N GLU A 117 18.92 -13.72 1.85
CA GLU A 117 20.06 -14.30 1.11
C GLU A 117 19.82 -15.76 0.78
N LYS A 118 20.55 -16.26 -0.22
CA LYS A 118 20.57 -17.69 -0.57
C LYS A 118 21.37 -18.49 0.46
N PRO A 119 20.96 -19.73 0.77
CA PRO A 119 19.82 -20.47 0.21
C PRO A 119 18.49 -19.95 0.73
N TYR A 120 17.51 -19.77 -0.18
CA TYR A 120 16.17 -19.32 0.23
C TYR A 120 15.47 -20.41 1.05
N ALA A 121 15.09 -20.03 2.25
CA ALA A 121 14.35 -20.86 3.19
C ALA A 121 13.23 -20.05 3.85
N TYR A 122 12.20 -20.73 4.30
CA TYR A 122 11.18 -20.08 5.11
C TYR A 122 11.73 -19.71 6.48
N VAL A 123 11.36 -18.51 6.91
CA VAL A 123 11.68 -17.98 8.25
C VAL A 123 10.38 -17.93 9.04
N ASP A 124 10.45 -18.37 10.29
CA ASP A 124 9.32 -18.24 11.21
C ASP A 124 9.06 -16.75 11.49
N SER A 125 7.85 -16.29 11.21
CA SER A 125 7.44 -14.91 11.48
C SER A 125 7.31 -14.61 12.98
N GLY A 126 7.29 -15.65 13.83
CA GLY A 126 7.00 -15.55 15.26
C GLY A 126 5.57 -15.08 15.58
N SER A 127 4.70 -15.01 14.57
CA SER A 127 3.34 -14.52 14.68
C SER A 127 2.35 -15.35 13.85
N SER A 128 1.42 -16.00 14.52
CA SER A 128 0.35 -16.75 13.85
C SER A 128 -0.52 -15.88 12.92
N LEU A 129 -0.56 -14.57 13.17
CA LEU A 129 -1.28 -13.61 12.33
C LEU A 129 -0.59 -13.47 10.96
N TRP A 130 0.73 -13.25 10.94
CA TRP A 130 1.49 -13.12 9.70
C TRP A 130 1.54 -14.43 8.93
N ASP A 131 1.61 -15.58 9.61
CA ASP A 131 1.50 -16.89 8.98
C ASP A 131 0.12 -17.09 8.32
N GLY A 132 -0.94 -16.62 8.97
CA GLY A 132 -2.29 -16.60 8.40
C GLY A 132 -2.38 -15.72 7.14
N TYR A 133 -1.78 -14.54 7.15
CA TYR A 133 -1.73 -13.66 5.99
C TYR A 133 -0.94 -14.27 4.83
N PHE A 134 0.17 -14.92 5.12
CA PHE A 134 0.95 -15.62 4.10
C PHE A 134 0.16 -16.77 3.45
N ARG A 135 -0.54 -17.58 4.23
CA ARG A 135 -1.43 -18.63 3.70
C ARG A 135 -2.53 -18.03 2.82
N THR A 136 -3.17 -16.96 3.26
CA THR A 136 -4.16 -16.24 2.46
C THR A 136 -3.56 -15.75 1.14
N PHE A 137 -2.37 -15.19 1.16
CA PHE A 137 -1.66 -14.74 -0.03
C PHE A 137 -1.42 -15.87 -1.04
N LEU A 138 -1.02 -17.07 -0.59
CA LEU A 138 -0.84 -18.23 -1.46
C LEU A 138 -2.19 -18.71 -2.02
N THR A 139 -3.20 -18.82 -1.17
CA THR A 139 -4.54 -19.31 -1.54
C THR A 139 -5.22 -18.40 -2.56
N GLU A 140 -5.16 -17.08 -2.38
CA GLU A 140 -5.73 -16.10 -3.32
C GLU A 140 -5.08 -16.14 -4.70
N ARG A 141 -3.85 -16.66 -4.79
CA ARG A 141 -3.15 -16.90 -6.06
C ARG A 141 -3.37 -18.31 -6.62
N GLY A 142 -4.10 -19.16 -5.91
CA GLY A 142 -4.31 -20.56 -6.28
C GLY A 142 -3.06 -21.42 -6.15
N TRP A 143 -2.12 -21.02 -5.26
CA TRP A 143 -0.88 -21.75 -5.02
C TRP A 143 -1.01 -22.70 -3.85
N ASP A 144 -0.25 -23.81 -3.94
CA ASP A 144 -0.17 -24.77 -2.85
C ASP A 144 0.58 -24.15 -1.65
N THR A 145 0.10 -24.46 -0.44
CA THR A 145 0.74 -24.00 0.80
C THR A 145 2.09 -24.68 1.07
N ASP A 146 2.37 -25.79 0.39
CA ASP A 146 3.60 -26.58 0.54
C ASP A 146 4.69 -26.19 -0.49
N VAL A 147 4.50 -25.09 -1.22
CA VAL A 147 5.48 -24.60 -2.18
C VAL A 147 6.83 -24.33 -1.50
N SER A 148 7.94 -24.74 -2.12
CA SER A 148 9.27 -24.43 -1.58
C SER A 148 9.65 -22.95 -1.75
N ALA A 149 10.43 -22.40 -0.82
CA ALA A 149 10.83 -20.98 -0.88
C ALA A 149 11.55 -20.61 -2.19
N PRO A 150 12.48 -21.41 -2.75
CA PRO A 150 13.08 -21.10 -4.04
C PRO A 150 12.09 -21.10 -5.21
N GLN A 151 11.09 -21.97 -5.16
CA GLN A 151 10.03 -22.01 -6.18
C GLN A 151 9.12 -20.82 -6.08
N LEU A 152 8.73 -20.41 -4.86
CA LEU A 152 7.95 -19.22 -4.60
C LEU A 152 8.65 -17.95 -5.14
N ILE A 153 9.94 -17.78 -4.87
CA ILE A 153 10.72 -16.65 -5.39
C ILE A 153 10.71 -16.64 -6.92
N ARG A 154 10.86 -17.79 -7.57
CA ARG A 154 10.81 -17.89 -9.04
C ARG A 154 9.46 -17.45 -9.59
N TRP A 155 8.37 -17.95 -9.02
CA TRP A 155 7.02 -17.55 -9.43
C TRP A 155 6.75 -16.07 -9.23
N LEU A 156 7.22 -15.51 -8.11
CA LEU A 156 7.05 -14.08 -7.83
C LEU A 156 7.86 -13.20 -8.80
N LYS A 157 9.06 -13.63 -9.21
CA LYS A 157 9.82 -12.94 -10.26
C LYS A 157 9.04 -12.87 -11.58
N GLU A 158 8.43 -13.97 -11.99
CA GLU A 158 7.64 -14.06 -13.23
C GLU A 158 6.38 -13.17 -13.13
N ILE A 159 5.61 -13.28 -12.05
CA ILE A 159 4.35 -12.54 -11.88
C ILE A 159 4.57 -11.05 -11.73
N TYR A 160 5.62 -10.64 -11.04
CA TYR A 160 5.95 -9.24 -10.89
C TYR A 160 6.72 -8.69 -12.10
N HIS A 161 7.01 -9.53 -13.11
CA HIS A 161 7.75 -9.14 -14.32
C HIS A 161 9.08 -8.44 -13.99
N LEU A 162 9.84 -9.03 -13.05
CA LEU A 162 11.13 -8.47 -12.67
C LEU A 162 12.14 -8.68 -13.80
N PRO A 163 12.96 -7.67 -14.12
CA PRO A 163 13.98 -7.77 -15.15
C PRO A 163 14.99 -8.90 -14.87
N ALA A 164 15.43 -9.58 -15.94
CA ALA A 164 16.36 -10.71 -15.83
C ALA A 164 17.80 -10.30 -15.51
N ASP A 165 18.14 -9.04 -15.73
CA ASP A 165 19.45 -8.44 -15.47
C ASP A 165 19.63 -8.03 -14.01
N TRP A 166 18.57 -8.06 -13.20
CA TRP A 166 18.66 -7.76 -11.77
C TRP A 166 19.31 -8.91 -11.01
N THR A 167 20.09 -8.55 -10.00
CA THR A 167 20.66 -9.52 -9.08
C THR A 167 19.57 -10.23 -8.27
N GLU A 168 19.92 -11.39 -7.73
CA GLU A 168 18.98 -12.14 -6.87
C GLU A 168 18.57 -11.35 -5.62
N GLU A 169 19.48 -10.58 -5.07
CA GLU A 169 19.25 -9.75 -3.90
C GLU A 169 18.31 -8.59 -4.20
N GLU A 170 18.51 -7.87 -5.32
CA GLU A 170 17.60 -6.82 -5.77
C GLU A 170 16.21 -7.39 -6.00
N CYS A 171 16.10 -8.52 -6.70
CA CYS A 171 14.83 -9.20 -6.90
C CYS A 171 14.15 -9.54 -5.57
N ARG A 172 14.89 -10.11 -4.60
CA ARG A 172 14.33 -10.50 -3.30
C ARG A 172 13.83 -9.29 -2.51
N ARG A 173 14.58 -8.19 -2.51
CA ARG A 173 14.18 -6.93 -1.84
C ARG A 173 12.92 -6.34 -2.46
N VAL A 174 12.84 -6.28 -3.78
CA VAL A 174 11.64 -5.79 -4.46
C VAL A 174 10.44 -6.74 -4.26
N ILE A 175 10.66 -8.05 -4.25
CA ILE A 175 9.63 -9.03 -3.95
C ILE A 175 9.01 -8.81 -2.58
N SER A 176 9.80 -8.51 -1.54
CA SER A 176 9.26 -8.25 -0.21
C SER A 176 8.32 -7.06 -0.18
N LEU A 177 8.68 -5.96 -0.82
CA LEU A 177 7.81 -4.79 -0.89
C LEU A 177 6.54 -5.05 -1.71
N ARG A 178 6.68 -5.76 -2.83
CA ARG A 178 5.52 -6.16 -3.65
C ARG A 178 4.58 -7.08 -2.88
N TYR A 179 5.12 -8.01 -2.11
CA TYR A 179 4.35 -8.88 -1.22
C TYR A 179 3.56 -8.07 -0.19
N GLU A 180 4.19 -7.13 0.50
CA GLU A 180 3.54 -6.25 1.47
C GLU A 180 2.40 -5.43 0.85
N LEU A 181 2.61 -4.92 -0.36
CA LEU A 181 1.59 -4.19 -1.09
C LEU A 181 0.43 -5.08 -1.55
N ASP A 182 0.74 -6.30 -1.98
CA ASP A 182 -0.28 -7.27 -2.40
C ASP A 182 -1.09 -7.82 -1.22
N LEU A 183 -0.48 -8.00 -0.05
CA LEU A 183 -1.23 -8.37 1.16
C LEU A 183 -2.36 -7.39 1.44
N ARG A 184 -2.11 -6.09 1.30
CA ARG A 184 -3.11 -5.04 1.53
C ARG A 184 -4.22 -5.03 0.48
N ARG A 185 -3.95 -5.58 -0.69
CA ARG A 185 -4.99 -5.82 -1.69
C ARG A 185 -5.93 -6.97 -1.31
N TYR A 186 -5.37 -8.07 -0.79
CA TYR A 186 -6.15 -9.26 -0.44
C TYR A 186 -6.80 -9.14 0.94
N ILE A 187 -6.15 -8.44 1.85
CA ILE A 187 -6.59 -8.30 3.25
C ILE A 187 -6.98 -6.83 3.46
N GLY A 188 -8.23 -6.50 3.15
CA GLY A 188 -8.76 -5.14 3.23
C GLY A 188 -8.81 -4.52 4.64
N THR A 189 -8.50 -5.31 5.69
CA THR A 189 -8.37 -4.82 7.06
C THR A 189 -6.97 -4.31 7.40
N LEU A 190 -5.98 -4.53 6.52
CA LEU A 190 -4.64 -3.99 6.70
C LEU A 190 -4.63 -2.51 6.32
N ASP A 191 -4.05 -1.72 7.21
CA ASP A 191 -3.80 -0.30 6.96
C ASP A 191 -2.76 -0.10 5.83
N THR A 192 -2.57 1.15 5.40
CA THR A 192 -1.54 1.53 4.43
C THR A 192 -0.16 0.97 4.83
N TYR A 193 0.64 0.59 3.86
CA TYR A 193 1.96 0.02 4.13
C TYR A 193 2.90 1.07 4.72
N VAL A 194 3.20 0.91 6.00
CA VAL A 194 4.24 1.70 6.67
C VAL A 194 5.58 1.03 6.41
N LEU A 195 6.35 1.63 5.50
CA LEU A 195 7.68 1.14 5.12
C LEU A 195 8.66 1.28 6.28
N MET A 196 8.70 2.47 6.88
CA MET A 196 9.57 2.78 8.00
C MET A 196 8.87 3.68 9.01
N THR A 197 9.24 3.53 10.27
CA THR A 197 8.78 4.40 11.36
C THR A 197 9.97 5.16 11.93
N ASP A 198 9.72 6.34 12.48
CA ASP A 198 10.72 7.14 13.18
C ASP A 198 11.94 7.51 12.33
N VAL A 199 11.69 7.91 11.10
CA VAL A 199 12.74 8.30 10.15
C VAL A 199 13.29 9.67 10.53
N ASP A 200 14.60 9.81 10.54
CA ASP A 200 15.26 11.09 10.79
C ASP A 200 15.12 12.06 9.58
N ALA A 201 15.28 13.35 9.84
CA ALA A 201 15.05 14.37 8.82
C ALA A 201 16.03 14.30 7.63
N LEU A 202 17.25 13.82 7.84
CA LEU A 202 18.26 13.72 6.77
C LEU A 202 17.93 12.56 5.83
N SER A 203 17.64 11.39 6.38
CA SER A 203 17.21 10.22 5.62
C SER A 203 15.91 10.50 4.89
N LEU A 204 14.98 11.19 5.56
CA LEU A 204 13.71 11.59 4.94
C LEU A 204 13.92 12.50 3.73
N ALA A 205 14.83 13.49 3.82
CA ALA A 205 15.14 14.37 2.70
C ALA A 205 15.71 13.58 1.51
N ALA A 206 16.67 12.69 1.74
CA ALA A 206 17.26 11.85 0.70
C ALA A 206 16.22 10.94 0.01
N ILE A 207 15.32 10.33 0.80
CA ILE A 207 14.27 9.47 0.25
C ILE A 207 13.25 10.29 -0.56
N THR A 208 12.89 11.47 -0.08
CA THR A 208 11.93 12.36 -0.77
C THR A 208 12.48 12.87 -2.12
N GLU A 209 13.80 13.04 -2.23
CA GLU A 209 14.47 13.40 -3.48
C GLU A 209 14.27 12.36 -4.60
N LEU A 210 14.04 11.10 -4.27
CA LEU A 210 13.73 10.07 -5.27
C LEU A 210 12.44 10.35 -6.05
N ASN A 211 11.57 11.19 -5.51
CA ASN A 211 10.28 11.58 -6.10
C ASN A 211 9.46 10.38 -6.60
N ILE A 212 9.33 9.36 -5.76
CA ILE A 212 8.61 8.13 -6.08
C ILE A 212 7.11 8.36 -5.93
N PRO A 213 6.31 8.14 -6.99
CA PRO A 213 4.86 8.26 -6.89
C PRO A 213 4.28 7.30 -5.83
N GLY A 214 3.39 7.80 -4.98
CA GLY A 214 2.76 7.01 -3.93
C GLY A 214 3.58 6.81 -2.66
N LEU A 215 4.80 7.35 -2.60
CA LEU A 215 5.58 7.41 -1.39
C LEU A 215 5.23 8.70 -0.63
N ASN A 216 4.68 8.56 0.57
CA ASN A 216 4.18 9.67 1.38
C ASN A 216 4.85 9.70 2.75
N VAL A 217 4.95 10.89 3.31
CA VAL A 217 5.44 11.13 4.67
C VAL A 217 4.27 11.43 5.57
N GLU A 218 4.10 10.65 6.63
CA GLU A 218 3.11 10.89 7.66
C GLU A 218 3.77 11.34 8.95
N THR A 219 3.21 12.38 9.56
CA THR A 219 3.67 12.83 10.88
C THR A 219 3.18 11.87 11.94
N SER A 220 4.08 11.51 12.83
CA SER A 220 3.82 10.61 13.97
C SER A 220 4.43 11.20 15.24
N SER A 221 4.24 10.55 16.36
CA SER A 221 4.87 10.92 17.62
C SER A 221 5.46 9.70 18.31
N VAL A 222 6.70 9.82 18.73
CA VAL A 222 7.40 8.78 19.49
C VAL A 222 7.57 9.19 20.93
N ARG A 223 7.33 8.26 21.84
CA ARG A 223 7.49 8.46 23.27
C ARG A 223 8.96 8.69 23.61
N GLN A 224 9.26 9.79 24.29
CA GLN A 224 10.60 10.12 24.75
C GLN A 224 10.66 10.12 26.27
N TYR A 225 11.55 9.31 26.82
CA TYR A 225 11.81 9.23 28.25
C TYR A 225 12.98 10.13 28.58
N LEU A 226 12.70 11.30 29.18
CA LEU A 226 13.70 12.34 29.45
C LEU A 226 14.48 12.09 30.75
N SER A 227 13.95 11.26 31.67
CA SER A 227 14.53 11.01 32.98
C SER A 227 14.53 9.52 33.33
N LEU A 228 15.23 8.70 32.55
CA LEU A 228 15.56 7.33 33.00
C LEU A 228 16.79 7.28 33.89
N ILE A 229 17.63 8.32 33.89
CA ILE A 229 18.89 8.36 34.64
C ILE A 229 18.65 8.48 36.15
N HIS A 230 17.53 9.07 36.57
CA HIS A 230 17.20 9.25 37.99
C HIS A 230 16.29 8.16 38.59
N ILE A 231 15.77 7.23 37.82
CA ILE A 231 14.88 6.15 38.28
C ILE A 231 15.71 4.95 38.79
N SER A 232 16.98 4.86 38.47
CA SER A 232 17.85 3.71 38.80
C SER A 232 18.88 3.98 39.87
N GLU A 233 18.85 5.12 40.58
CA GLU A 233 19.64 5.25 41.79
C GLU A 233 18.94 4.48 42.93
N PRO A 234 19.47 3.31 43.33
CA PRO A 234 18.96 2.65 44.53
C PRO A 234 19.26 3.60 45.70
N THR A 235 18.23 4.13 46.35
CA THR A 235 18.32 4.81 47.63
C THR A 235 19.03 3.88 48.60
N ARG A 236 20.35 4.01 48.70
CA ARG A 236 21.16 3.37 49.73
C ARG A 236 20.75 3.99 51.07
N ARG A 237 19.75 3.38 51.73
CA ARG A 237 19.45 3.71 53.10
C ARG A 237 20.69 3.35 53.94
N ARG A 238 21.32 4.34 54.54
CA ARG A 238 22.20 4.17 55.68
C ARG A 238 21.37 3.93 56.93
#